data_25c38e0dda315784ec63fffb023ea772
#
_entry.id   25c38e0dda315784ec63fffb023ea772
#
_cell.length_a   1.000
_cell.length_b   1.000
_cell.length_c   1.000
_cell.angle_alpha   90.00
_cell.angle_beta   90.00
_cell.angle_gamma   90.00
#
_symmetry.space_group_name_H-M   'P 1'
#
loop_
_entity.id
_entity.type
_entity.pdbx_description
1 polymer ?
#
loop_
_entity_poly.entity_id
_entity_poly.type
_entity_poly.pdbx_seq_one_letter_code
_entity_poly.pdbx_strand_id
1 'polypeptide(L)'
;YYALSAKNSAAGIHSDFINAFKNTIILWLGNFIPQIALSLSLAVWFTDAKLKIPGKGFFKVVMYMPNIITAASVAVLFLSLCGESKFGVINQMLAEMGIVENLDVANKSTAIKFVTEKWPSRFVVMFIQTWMWFGNTMIMLMSGIMGINPSLFEAASIDGASSGQTFRKITLPLLSPIMVYTL
;
A
#
# COMPACT_ATOMS: atom_id res chain seq x y z
N TYR A 1 13.77 -42.35 -21.01
CA TYR A 1 13.26 -41.03 -21.49
C TYR A 1 12.15 -40.51 -20.57
N TYR A 2 11.14 -41.30 -20.21
CA TYR A 2 10.01 -40.87 -19.36
C TYR A 2 10.45 -40.47 -17.95
N ALA A 3 11.38 -41.17 -17.34
CA ALA A 3 11.88 -40.89 -15.98
C ALA A 3 12.68 -39.56 -15.92
N LEU A 4 13.46 -39.24 -16.94
CA LEU A 4 14.20 -37.98 -17.06
C LEU A 4 13.27 -36.81 -17.30
N SER A 5 12.22 -36.99 -18.11
CA SER A 5 11.19 -35.97 -18.33
C SER A 5 10.41 -35.65 -17.06
N ALA A 6 10.01 -36.65 -16.28
CA ALA A 6 9.30 -36.47 -15.02
C ALA A 6 10.19 -35.76 -13.96
N LYS A 7 11.48 -36.09 -13.89
CA LYS A 7 12.43 -35.44 -12.98
C LYS A 7 12.67 -33.98 -13.34
N ASN A 8 12.76 -33.64 -14.62
CA ASN A 8 12.90 -32.27 -15.09
C ASN A 8 11.62 -31.45 -14.86
N SER A 9 10.44 -32.06 -15.04
CA SER A 9 9.15 -31.42 -14.72
C SER A 9 9.01 -31.14 -13.22
N ALA A 10 9.38 -32.09 -12.35
CA ALA A 10 9.34 -31.89 -10.91
C ALA A 10 10.31 -30.80 -10.43
N ALA A 11 11.51 -30.73 -11.00
CA ALA A 11 12.47 -29.67 -10.71
C ALA A 11 11.98 -28.32 -11.18
N GLY A 12 11.31 -28.24 -12.32
CA GLY A 12 10.67 -27.02 -12.83
C GLY A 12 9.55 -26.53 -11.90
N ILE A 13 8.64 -27.42 -11.52
CA ILE A 13 7.54 -27.10 -10.59
C ILE A 13 8.07 -26.59 -9.26
N HIS A 14 9.12 -27.20 -8.72
CA HIS A 14 9.73 -26.75 -7.46
C HIS A 14 10.35 -25.35 -7.59
N SER A 15 11.06 -25.05 -8.69
CA SER A 15 11.65 -23.71 -8.91
C SER A 15 10.57 -22.65 -9.09
N ASP A 16 9.49 -22.95 -9.80
CA ASP A 16 8.37 -22.05 -10.03
C ASP A 16 7.63 -21.76 -8.74
N PHE A 17 7.41 -22.79 -7.90
CA PHE A 17 6.82 -22.62 -6.57
C PHE A 17 7.66 -21.70 -5.68
N ILE A 18 8.97 -21.92 -5.60
CA ILE A 18 9.85 -21.07 -4.80
C ILE A 18 9.86 -19.63 -5.32
N ASN A 19 9.87 -19.43 -6.62
CA ASN A 19 9.80 -18.10 -7.23
C ASN A 19 8.46 -17.42 -6.95
N ALA A 20 7.35 -18.13 -7.07
CA ALA A 20 6.02 -17.63 -6.73
C ALA A 20 5.94 -17.25 -5.24
N PHE A 21 6.42 -18.10 -4.34
CA PHE A 21 6.46 -17.83 -2.91
C PHE A 21 7.28 -16.59 -2.56
N LYS A 22 8.50 -16.50 -3.09
CA LYS A 22 9.34 -15.29 -2.92
C LYS A 22 8.65 -14.03 -3.44
N ASN A 23 8.00 -14.12 -4.59
CA ASN A 23 7.28 -13.00 -5.18
C ASN A 23 6.11 -12.55 -4.30
N THR A 24 5.34 -13.50 -3.75
CA THR A 24 4.25 -13.23 -2.82
C THR A 24 4.74 -12.51 -1.57
N ILE A 25 5.83 -12.97 -0.95
CA ILE A 25 6.41 -12.33 0.23
C ILE A 25 6.88 -10.91 -0.08
N ILE A 26 7.54 -10.69 -1.22
CA ILE A 26 7.99 -9.35 -1.64
C ILE A 26 6.79 -8.42 -1.82
N LEU A 27 5.75 -8.85 -2.51
CA LEU A 27 4.56 -8.05 -2.75
C LEU A 27 3.81 -7.77 -1.45
N TRP A 28 3.70 -8.77 -0.57
CA TRP A 28 3.03 -8.63 0.71
C TRP A 28 3.76 -7.63 1.63
N LEU A 29 5.06 -7.79 1.82
CA LEU A 29 5.84 -6.86 2.66
C LEU A 29 5.86 -5.46 2.06
N GLY A 30 6.05 -5.34 0.75
CA GLY A 30 6.10 -4.05 0.07
C GLY A 30 4.77 -3.31 0.04
N ASN A 31 3.65 -4.01 0.16
CA ASN A 31 2.32 -3.41 0.36
C ASN A 31 2.06 -3.13 1.85
N PHE A 32 2.27 -4.11 2.71
CA PHE A 32 1.85 -4.07 4.11
C PHE A 32 2.53 -2.95 4.90
N ILE A 33 3.85 -2.78 4.74
CA ILE A 33 4.61 -1.77 5.48
C ILE A 33 4.11 -0.35 5.20
N PRO A 34 4.02 0.12 3.94
CA PRO A 34 3.50 1.47 3.66
C PRO A 34 2.01 1.61 3.97
N GLN A 35 1.21 0.55 3.80
CA GLN A 35 -0.20 0.55 4.13
C GLN A 35 -0.42 0.81 5.63
N ILE A 36 0.24 0.04 6.50
CA ILE A 36 0.11 0.21 7.96
C ILE A 36 0.68 1.57 8.40
N ALA A 37 1.83 1.98 7.89
CA ALA A 37 2.44 3.26 8.24
C ALA A 37 1.52 4.43 7.91
N LEU A 38 0.96 4.45 6.69
CA LEU A 38 0.03 5.47 6.24
C LEU A 38 -1.27 5.46 7.04
N SER A 39 -1.88 4.29 7.19
CA SER A 39 -3.15 4.11 7.90
C SER A 39 -3.05 4.49 9.37
N LEU A 40 -1.98 4.08 10.05
CA LEU A 40 -1.75 4.39 11.46
C LEU A 40 -1.50 5.88 11.66
N SER A 41 -0.69 6.51 10.82
CA SER A 41 -0.44 7.95 10.89
C SER A 41 -1.73 8.75 10.73
N LEU A 42 -2.55 8.40 9.75
CA LEU A 42 -3.84 9.05 9.51
C LEU A 42 -4.85 8.75 10.62
N ALA A 43 -4.89 7.52 11.12
CA ALA A 43 -5.78 7.14 12.22
C ALA A 43 -5.48 7.97 13.49
N VAL A 44 -4.21 8.12 13.84
CA VAL A 44 -3.79 8.95 14.97
C VAL A 44 -4.16 10.42 14.75
N TRP A 45 -3.87 10.97 13.57
CA TRP A 45 -4.19 12.36 13.25
C TRP A 45 -5.70 12.65 13.29
N PHE A 46 -6.51 11.74 12.78
CA PHE A 46 -7.96 11.93 12.78
C PHE A 46 -8.64 11.63 14.12
N THR A 47 -7.99 10.93 15.02
CA THR A 47 -8.51 10.68 16.39
C THR A 47 -8.00 11.69 17.42
N ASP A 48 -6.90 12.40 17.11
CA ASP A 48 -6.39 13.42 18.04
C ASP A 48 -7.40 14.57 18.22
N ALA A 49 -7.86 14.74 19.46
CA ALA A 49 -8.79 15.81 19.84
C ALA A 49 -8.15 17.20 19.77
N LYS A 50 -6.81 17.28 19.91
CA LYS A 50 -6.08 18.56 19.86
C LYS A 50 -6.00 19.12 18.44
N LEU A 51 -6.06 18.24 17.43
CA LEU A 51 -6.01 18.64 16.03
C LEU A 51 -7.41 18.96 15.48
N LYS A 52 -7.70 20.25 15.40
CA LYS A 52 -8.93 20.75 14.76
C LYS A 52 -8.76 20.73 13.22
N ILE A 53 -8.94 19.58 12.59
CA ILE A 53 -8.92 19.45 11.14
C ILE A 53 -10.33 19.75 10.62
N PRO A 54 -10.55 20.86 9.88
CA PRO A 54 -11.85 21.13 9.28
C PRO A 54 -12.15 20.05 8.22
N GLY A 55 -13.39 19.56 8.16
CA GLY A 55 -13.77 18.55 7.18
C GLY A 55 -13.26 17.14 7.43
N LYS A 56 -12.87 16.77 8.67
CA LYS A 56 -12.43 15.40 9.02
C LYS A 56 -13.30 14.29 8.40
N GLY A 57 -14.63 14.48 8.43
CA GLY A 57 -15.58 13.51 7.86
C GLY A 57 -15.40 13.32 6.35
N PHE A 58 -15.28 14.42 5.62
CA PHE A 58 -15.07 14.40 4.18
C PHE A 58 -13.77 13.65 3.82
N PHE A 59 -12.66 13.98 4.48
CA PHE A 59 -11.38 13.30 4.21
C PHE A 59 -11.44 11.79 4.49
N LYS A 60 -12.12 11.36 5.54
CA LYS A 60 -12.32 9.93 5.83
C LYS A 60 -13.04 9.22 4.69
N VAL A 61 -14.11 9.83 4.16
CA VAL A 61 -14.87 9.28 3.03
C VAL A 61 -14.01 9.20 1.77
N VAL A 62 -13.31 10.28 1.43
CA VAL A 62 -12.43 10.31 0.25
C VAL A 62 -11.32 9.27 0.33
N MET A 63 -10.69 9.11 1.50
CA MET A 63 -9.62 8.13 1.71
C MET A 63 -10.15 6.67 1.71
N TYR A 64 -11.42 6.46 2.01
CA TYR A 64 -12.04 5.15 1.93
C TYR A 64 -12.55 4.80 0.52
N MET A 65 -12.79 5.80 -0.34
CA MET A 65 -13.35 5.59 -1.69
C MET A 65 -12.60 4.56 -2.54
N PRO A 66 -11.26 4.51 -2.56
CA PRO A 66 -10.56 3.51 -3.36
C PRO A 66 -10.96 2.06 -3.04
N ASN A 67 -11.31 1.78 -1.79
CA ASN A 67 -11.72 0.44 -1.36
C ASN A 67 -13.08 0.00 -1.92
N ILE A 68 -13.93 0.95 -2.33
CA ILE A 68 -15.26 0.68 -2.91
C ILE A 68 -15.17 0.33 -4.39
N ILE A 69 -14.11 0.78 -5.07
CA ILE A 69 -13.92 0.55 -6.51
C ILE A 69 -13.54 -0.92 -6.73
N THR A 70 -14.15 -1.54 -7.75
CA THR A 70 -13.81 -2.94 -8.06
C THR A 70 -12.36 -3.07 -8.54
N ALA A 71 -11.69 -4.14 -8.14
CA ALA A 71 -10.30 -4.39 -8.53
C ALA A 71 -10.11 -4.44 -10.05
N ALA A 72 -11.11 -4.94 -10.79
CA ALA A 72 -11.08 -4.96 -12.25
C ALA A 72 -11.04 -3.54 -12.87
N SER A 73 -11.87 -2.63 -12.35
CA SER A 73 -11.87 -1.22 -12.81
C SER A 73 -10.55 -0.53 -12.51
N VAL A 74 -10.00 -0.78 -11.32
CA VAL A 74 -8.68 -0.25 -10.93
C VAL A 74 -7.59 -0.80 -11.84
N ALA A 75 -7.61 -2.10 -12.15
CA ALA A 75 -6.64 -2.72 -13.05
C ALA A 75 -6.66 -2.06 -14.44
N VAL A 76 -7.84 -1.86 -15.03
CA VAL A 76 -7.97 -1.19 -16.34
C VAL A 76 -7.46 0.25 -16.29
N LEU A 77 -7.78 0.99 -15.24
CA LEU A 77 -7.30 2.36 -15.03
C LEU A 77 -5.76 2.39 -14.99
N PHE A 78 -5.15 1.55 -14.17
CA PHE A 78 -3.69 1.53 -14.04
C PHE A 78 -2.98 0.98 -15.28
N LEU A 79 -3.59 0.04 -16.01
CA LEU A 79 -3.07 -0.38 -17.31
C LEU A 79 -3.04 0.76 -18.32
N SER A 80 -4.04 1.64 -18.32
CA SER A 80 -4.04 2.85 -19.15
C SER A 80 -3.01 3.87 -18.69
N LEU A 81 -2.90 4.12 -17.38
CA LEU A 81 -1.97 5.10 -16.81
C LEU A 81 -0.51 4.66 -17.00
N CYS A 82 -0.22 3.38 -16.75
CA CYS A 82 1.12 2.77 -16.82
C CYS A 82 1.46 2.21 -18.21
N GLY A 83 0.68 2.54 -19.24
CA GLY A 83 0.90 2.05 -20.61
C GLY A 83 2.31 2.34 -21.12
N GLU A 84 2.86 1.38 -21.88
CA GLU A 84 4.21 1.45 -22.46
C GLU A 84 4.27 2.23 -23.78
N SER A 85 3.18 2.86 -24.18
CA SER A 85 3.08 3.66 -25.39
C SER A 85 3.09 5.16 -25.05
N LYS A 86 3.19 5.99 -26.07
CA LYS A 86 2.99 7.45 -25.95
C LYS A 86 1.62 7.84 -25.34
N PHE A 87 0.69 6.92 -25.23
CA PHE A 87 -0.61 7.13 -24.60
C PHE A 87 -0.60 6.84 -23.09
N GLY A 88 0.47 6.24 -22.56
CA GLY A 88 0.64 6.03 -21.13
C GLY A 88 0.90 7.36 -20.41
N VAL A 89 -0.06 7.81 -19.62
CA VAL A 89 -0.02 9.14 -18.96
C VAL A 89 1.24 9.32 -18.13
N ILE A 90 1.65 8.29 -17.39
CA ILE A 90 2.84 8.36 -16.51
C ILE A 90 4.11 8.51 -17.36
N ASN A 91 4.27 7.75 -18.43
CA ASN A 91 5.42 7.89 -19.32
C ASN A 91 5.47 9.25 -20.02
N GLN A 92 4.31 9.83 -20.39
CA GLN A 92 4.25 11.20 -20.92
C GLN A 92 4.73 12.22 -19.91
N MET A 93 4.23 12.18 -18.67
CA MET A 93 4.66 13.11 -17.62
C MET A 93 6.16 12.98 -17.33
N LEU A 94 6.69 11.76 -17.33
CA LEU A 94 8.13 11.53 -17.13
C LEU A 94 8.97 12.04 -18.31
N ALA A 95 8.46 11.99 -19.52
CA ALA A 95 9.11 12.54 -20.70
C ALA A 95 9.12 14.08 -20.66
N GLU A 96 8.00 14.71 -20.27
CA GLU A 96 7.92 16.16 -20.07
C GLU A 96 8.86 16.68 -18.96
N MET A 97 9.09 15.86 -17.92
CA MET A 97 10.07 16.12 -16.86
C MET A 97 11.53 15.88 -17.31
N GLY A 98 11.78 15.37 -18.52
CA GLY A 98 13.10 15.05 -19.02
C GLY A 98 13.74 13.79 -18.40
N ILE A 99 12.96 12.96 -17.71
CA ILE A 99 13.42 11.71 -17.07
C ILE A 99 13.50 10.57 -18.10
N VAL A 100 12.62 10.60 -19.08
CA VAL A 100 12.57 9.64 -20.18
C VAL A 100 12.81 10.38 -21.50
N GLU A 101 13.82 9.98 -22.25
CA GLU A 101 14.11 10.58 -23.56
C GLU A 101 13.04 10.19 -24.58
N ASN A 102 12.58 11.18 -25.34
CA ASN A 102 11.70 11.12 -26.51
C ASN A 102 10.89 9.81 -26.67
N LEU A 103 9.66 9.83 -26.17
CA LEU A 103 8.68 8.77 -26.42
C LEU A 103 8.28 8.76 -27.90
N ASP A 104 9.10 8.17 -28.74
CA ASP A 104 8.78 8.01 -30.15
C ASP A 104 7.85 6.80 -30.35
N VAL A 105 6.85 6.95 -31.23
CA VAL A 105 5.84 5.91 -31.54
C VAL A 105 6.48 4.64 -32.07
N ALA A 106 7.64 4.81 -32.72
CA ALA A 106 8.39 3.71 -33.35
C ALA A 106 9.35 3.01 -32.38
N ASN A 107 9.76 3.67 -31.29
CA ASN A 107 10.83 3.18 -30.43
C ASN A 107 10.30 2.98 -28.99
N LYS A 108 9.63 1.83 -28.76
CA LYS A 108 9.18 1.40 -27.42
C LYS A 108 10.32 1.22 -26.40
N SER A 109 11.58 1.41 -26.82
CA SER A 109 12.76 1.11 -26.00
C SER A 109 13.04 2.15 -24.91
N THR A 110 12.49 3.37 -25.02
CA THR A 110 12.73 4.46 -24.06
C THR A 110 11.67 4.58 -22.99
N ALA A 111 10.46 4.05 -23.21
CA ALA A 111 9.40 4.04 -22.21
C ALA A 111 9.72 3.11 -21.03
N ILE A 112 9.39 3.54 -19.81
CA ILE A 112 9.45 2.66 -18.65
C ILE A 112 8.37 1.59 -18.78
N LYS A 113 8.78 0.33 -18.74
CA LYS A 113 7.89 -0.82 -18.90
C LYS A 113 7.28 -1.21 -17.56
N PHE A 114 6.32 -0.40 -17.10
CA PHE A 114 5.67 -0.56 -15.80
C PHE A 114 4.93 -1.90 -15.62
N VAL A 115 4.47 -2.51 -16.71
CA VAL A 115 3.64 -3.71 -16.66
C VAL A 115 4.42 -4.97 -17.02
N THR A 116 5.39 -4.88 -17.95
CA THR A 116 6.11 -6.04 -18.47
C THR A 116 7.44 -6.31 -17.79
N GLU A 117 8.06 -5.30 -17.18
CA GLU A 117 9.29 -5.52 -16.42
C GLU A 117 9.00 -5.90 -14.97
N LYS A 118 9.82 -6.82 -14.44
CA LYS A 118 9.62 -7.47 -13.15
C LYS A 118 9.56 -6.50 -11.96
N TRP A 119 10.46 -5.53 -11.87
CA TRP A 119 10.51 -4.61 -10.75
C TRP A 119 9.48 -3.48 -10.84
N PRO A 120 9.34 -2.78 -11.97
CA PRO A 120 8.30 -1.77 -12.13
C PRO A 120 6.89 -2.33 -11.90
N SER A 121 6.58 -3.52 -12.45
CA SER A 121 5.27 -4.14 -12.25
C SER A 121 4.97 -4.48 -10.79
N ARG A 122 5.98 -4.91 -10.03
CA ARG A 122 5.83 -5.12 -8.58
C ARG A 122 5.50 -3.82 -7.84
N PHE A 123 6.20 -2.72 -8.18
CA PHE A 123 5.92 -1.41 -7.56
C PHE A 123 4.50 -0.95 -7.86
N VAL A 124 4.05 -1.09 -9.11
CA VAL A 124 2.67 -0.74 -9.49
C VAL A 124 1.65 -1.55 -8.68
N VAL A 125 1.84 -2.87 -8.58
CA VAL A 125 0.93 -3.74 -7.81
C VAL A 125 0.94 -3.39 -6.32
N MET A 126 2.11 -3.19 -5.71
CA MET A 126 2.24 -2.79 -4.30
C MET A 126 1.58 -1.43 -4.04
N PHE A 127 1.74 -0.47 -4.95
CA PHE A 127 1.11 0.84 -4.86
C PHE A 127 -0.42 0.74 -4.95
N ILE A 128 -0.95 0.00 -5.93
CA ILE A 128 -2.38 -0.21 -6.10
C ILE A 128 -2.99 -0.84 -4.85
N GLN A 129 -2.38 -1.89 -4.33
CA GLN A 129 -2.86 -2.56 -3.13
C GLN A 129 -2.84 -1.62 -1.91
N THR A 130 -1.73 -0.90 -1.70
CA THR A 130 -1.64 0.09 -0.63
C THR A 130 -2.74 1.14 -0.77
N TRP A 131 -2.91 1.71 -1.97
CA TRP A 131 -3.90 2.75 -2.26
C TRP A 131 -5.34 2.26 -2.08
N MET A 132 -5.63 1.03 -2.44
CA MET A 132 -6.97 0.46 -2.25
C MET A 132 -7.30 0.18 -0.78
N TRP A 133 -6.33 -0.31 0.00
CA TRP A 133 -6.62 -0.86 1.33
C TRP A 133 -6.30 0.05 2.50
N PHE A 134 -5.47 1.11 2.33
CA PHE A 134 -5.07 1.95 3.45
C PHE A 134 -6.24 2.62 4.15
N GLY A 135 -7.28 3.04 3.41
CA GLY A 135 -8.45 3.72 3.97
C GLY A 135 -9.28 2.81 4.88
N ASN A 136 -9.48 1.56 4.48
CA ASN A 136 -10.15 0.55 5.29
C ASN A 136 -9.37 0.28 6.60
N THR A 137 -8.08 0.03 6.49
CA THR A 137 -7.19 -0.18 7.64
C THR A 137 -7.16 1.05 8.56
N MET A 138 -7.16 2.26 7.99
CA MET A 138 -7.25 3.51 8.75
C MET A 138 -8.52 3.56 9.62
N ILE A 139 -9.69 3.24 9.05
CA ILE A 139 -10.96 3.25 9.80
C ILE A 139 -10.94 2.21 10.91
N MET A 140 -10.41 1.02 10.68
CA MET A 140 -10.29 -0.02 11.69
C MET A 140 -9.37 0.44 12.85
N LEU A 141 -8.21 1.02 12.54
CA LEU A 141 -7.30 1.55 13.55
C LEU A 141 -7.91 2.73 14.32
N MET A 142 -8.66 3.60 13.65
CA MET A 142 -9.39 4.69 14.30
C MET A 142 -10.41 4.15 15.31
N SER A 143 -11.19 3.15 14.94
CA SER A 143 -12.14 2.51 15.85
C SER A 143 -11.42 1.91 17.06
N GLY A 144 -10.25 1.30 16.84
CA GLY A 144 -9.41 0.80 17.92
C GLY A 144 -8.92 1.89 18.88
N ILE A 145 -8.43 3.02 18.33
CA ILE A 145 -7.97 4.15 19.17
C ILE A 145 -9.14 4.72 19.98
N MET A 146 -10.31 4.88 19.36
CA MET A 146 -11.51 5.41 20.03
C MET A 146 -12.07 4.45 21.10
N GLY A 147 -11.75 3.16 21.03
CA GLY A 147 -12.10 2.15 22.02
C GLY A 147 -11.17 2.13 23.25
N ILE A 148 -10.04 2.82 23.22
CA ILE A 148 -9.12 2.92 24.36
C ILE A 148 -9.76 3.81 25.43
N ASN A 149 -9.71 3.35 26.71
CA ASN A 149 -10.28 4.12 27.82
C ASN A 149 -9.61 5.51 27.91
N PRO A 150 -10.38 6.62 27.85
CA PRO A 150 -9.85 7.98 27.93
C PRO A 150 -9.02 8.26 29.17
N SER A 151 -9.34 7.61 30.31
CA SER A 151 -8.60 7.77 31.54
C SER A 151 -7.10 7.45 31.45
N LEU A 152 -6.71 6.57 30.52
CA LEU A 152 -5.30 6.27 30.26
C LEU A 152 -4.56 7.47 29.67
N PHE A 153 -5.23 8.21 28.78
CA PHE A 153 -4.67 9.41 28.17
C PHE A 153 -4.63 10.58 29.15
N GLU A 154 -5.63 10.68 30.02
CA GLU A 154 -5.68 11.69 31.11
C GLU A 154 -4.56 11.45 32.11
N ALA A 155 -4.38 10.21 32.56
CA ALA A 155 -3.29 9.84 33.48
C ALA A 155 -1.92 10.14 32.87
N ALA A 156 -1.70 9.75 31.60
CA ALA A 156 -0.46 10.06 30.89
C ALA A 156 -0.20 11.57 30.78
N SER A 157 -1.26 12.37 30.60
CA SER A 157 -1.15 13.83 30.55
C SER A 157 -0.79 14.43 31.94
N ILE A 158 -1.34 13.89 33.02
CA ILE A 158 -1.02 14.30 34.41
C ILE A 158 0.45 13.94 34.70
N ASP A 159 0.92 12.77 34.26
CA ASP A 159 2.31 12.31 34.40
C ASP A 159 3.30 13.08 33.50
N GLY A 160 2.82 14.06 32.74
CA GLY A 160 3.67 14.86 31.83
C GLY A 160 4.20 14.12 30.62
N ALA A 161 3.57 13.02 30.23
CA ALA A 161 3.99 12.25 29.04
C ALA A 161 3.81 13.05 27.75
N SER A 162 4.83 13.07 26.90
CA SER A 162 4.72 13.64 25.55
C SER A 162 3.80 12.82 24.66
N SER A 163 3.25 13.43 23.61
CA SER A 163 2.40 12.72 22.63
C SER A 163 3.06 11.47 22.03
N GLY A 164 4.39 11.53 21.79
CA GLY A 164 5.16 10.39 21.31
C GLY A 164 5.29 9.27 22.35
N GLN A 165 5.41 9.61 23.64
CA GLN A 165 5.45 8.63 24.72
C GLN A 165 4.08 7.98 24.91
N THR A 166 3.02 8.74 24.88
CA THR A 166 1.64 8.26 24.93
C THR A 166 1.34 7.32 23.75
N PHE A 167 1.75 7.71 22.56
CA PHE A 167 1.58 6.87 21.37
C PHE A 167 2.32 5.53 21.51
N ARG A 168 3.61 5.54 21.88
CA ARG A 168 4.42 4.33 21.95
C ARG A 168 4.07 3.40 23.11
N LYS A 169 3.70 3.98 24.27
CA LYS A 169 3.50 3.22 25.51
C LYS A 169 2.04 2.84 25.77
N ILE A 170 1.08 3.57 25.20
CA ILE A 170 -0.36 3.32 25.40
C ILE A 170 -1.03 2.93 24.09
N THR A 171 -1.01 3.83 23.08
CA THR A 171 -1.78 3.63 21.86
C THR A 171 -1.29 2.42 21.07
N LEU A 172 -0.01 2.34 20.75
CA LEU A 172 0.55 1.30 19.91
C LEU A 172 0.41 -0.12 20.50
N PRO A 173 0.70 -0.37 21.81
CA PRO A 173 0.50 -1.68 22.42
C PRO A 173 -0.96 -2.10 22.44
N LEU A 174 -1.89 -1.18 22.73
CA LEU A 174 -3.32 -1.48 22.79
C LEU A 174 -3.94 -1.67 21.40
N LEU A 175 -3.34 -1.12 20.34
CA LEU A 175 -3.73 -1.38 18.95
C LEU A 175 -3.13 -2.67 18.38
N SER A 176 -2.16 -3.25 19.04
CA SER A 176 -1.45 -4.45 18.55
C SER A 176 -2.39 -5.58 18.12
N PRO A 177 -3.49 -5.94 18.83
CA PRO A 177 -4.42 -6.97 18.38
C PRO A 177 -5.11 -6.63 17.05
N ILE A 178 -5.46 -5.36 16.86
CA ILE A 178 -6.10 -4.88 15.61
C ILE A 178 -5.08 -4.88 14.48
N MET A 179 -3.83 -4.48 14.75
CA MET A 179 -2.75 -4.53 13.76
C MET A 179 -2.46 -5.96 13.31
N VAL A 180 -2.47 -6.92 14.23
CA VAL A 180 -2.31 -8.35 13.91
C VAL A 180 -3.49 -8.87 13.09
N TYR A 181 -4.71 -8.41 13.37
CA TYR A 181 -5.88 -8.77 12.57
C TYR A 181 -5.80 -8.25 11.12
N THR A 182 -5.11 -7.14 10.88
CA THR A 182 -4.95 -6.56 9.54
C THR A 182 -3.80 -7.18 8.73
N LEU A 183 -3.01 -8.06 9.33
CA LEU A 183 -1.94 -8.85 8.71
C LEU A 183 -2.48 -9.97 7.81
#